data_e48d8a7b1ee18d21251ebe1bd2670a80
#
_entry.id   e48d8a7b1ee18d21251ebe1bd2670a80
#
_cell.length_a   1.000
_cell.length_b   1.000
_cell.length_c   1.000
_cell.angle_alpha   90.00
_cell.angle_beta   90.00
_cell.angle_gamma   90.00
#
_symmetry.space_group_name_H-M   'P 1'
#
loop_
_entity.id
_entity.type
_entity.pdbx_description
1 polymer ?
#
loop_
_entity_poly.entity_id
_entity_poly.type
_entity_poly.pdbx_seq_one_letter_code
_entity_poly.pdbx_strand_id
1 'polypeptide(L)'
;ETLERDGCLTQKALADRLHVSPASVAVSIKRMQKCGIVDKMPSEEDLRYNRVMLTDKGRDLTRRTRALFDRLDEELFAGFTLNECEQLYGYLCRMTQNLAKEDLEGADMITLMAKEQEEMERRRREDQGL
;
A
#
# COMPACT_ATOMS: atom_id res chain seq x y z
N GLU A 1 -0.09 -8.93 -5.41
CA GLU A 1 -1.12 -9.66 -4.65
C GLU A 1 -2.54 -9.30 -5.09
N THR A 2 -2.99 -8.02 -5.02
CA THR A 2 -4.37 -7.62 -5.36
C THR A 2 -4.77 -8.06 -6.78
N LEU A 3 -3.93 -7.79 -7.78
CA LEU A 3 -4.19 -8.20 -9.17
C LEU A 3 -4.04 -9.72 -9.39
N GLU A 4 -3.26 -10.40 -8.58
CA GLU A 4 -3.11 -11.85 -8.64
C GLU A 4 -4.39 -12.54 -8.16
N ARG A 5 -4.98 -12.03 -7.08
CA ARG A 5 -6.20 -12.57 -6.50
C ARG A 5 -7.44 -12.29 -7.35
N ASP A 6 -7.55 -11.08 -7.89
CA ASP A 6 -8.78 -10.58 -8.52
C ASP A 6 -8.69 -10.58 -10.07
N GLY A 7 -7.55 -10.98 -10.63
CA GLY A 7 -7.29 -11.09 -12.05
C GLY A 7 -7.06 -9.74 -12.72
N CYS A 8 -8.12 -8.97 -12.99
CA CYS A 8 -8.02 -7.64 -13.57
C CYS A 8 -8.91 -6.64 -12.83
N LEU A 9 -8.39 -5.43 -12.61
CA LEU A 9 -9.09 -4.35 -11.91
C LEU A 9 -8.94 -3.02 -12.65
N THR A 10 -9.92 -2.13 -12.50
CA THR A 10 -9.75 -0.74 -12.94
C THR A 10 -8.77 -0.01 -12.02
N GLN A 11 -8.17 1.08 -12.50
CA GLN A 11 -7.28 1.91 -11.68
C GLN A 11 -7.99 2.49 -10.47
N LYS A 12 -9.28 2.83 -10.61
CA LYS A 12 -10.12 3.31 -9.52
C LYS A 12 -10.30 2.22 -8.45
N ALA A 13 -10.70 1.02 -8.86
CA ALA A 13 -10.86 -0.10 -7.93
C ALA A 13 -9.54 -0.46 -7.20
N LEU A 14 -8.40 -0.32 -7.86
CA LEU A 14 -7.09 -0.48 -7.23
C LEU A 14 -6.82 0.62 -6.19
N ALA A 15 -7.14 1.88 -6.50
CA ALA A 15 -6.97 3.00 -5.58
C ALA A 15 -7.82 2.81 -4.32
N ASP A 16 -9.09 2.46 -4.50
CA ASP A 16 -10.03 2.21 -3.40
C ASP A 16 -9.55 1.07 -2.49
N ARG A 17 -9.09 -0.05 -3.09
CA ARG A 17 -8.61 -1.21 -2.32
C ARG A 17 -7.29 -1.00 -1.59
N LEU A 18 -6.41 -0.20 -2.16
CA LEU A 18 -5.10 0.08 -1.59
C LEU A 18 -5.12 1.30 -0.66
N HIS A 19 -6.28 1.98 -0.53
CA HIS A 19 -6.45 3.22 0.24
C HIS A 19 -5.41 4.29 -0.15
N VAL A 20 -5.18 4.44 -1.46
CA VAL A 20 -4.25 5.43 -2.01
C VAL A 20 -4.93 6.29 -3.07
N SER A 21 -4.35 7.45 -3.37
CA SER A 21 -4.92 8.34 -4.38
C SER A 21 -4.91 7.72 -5.78
N PRO A 22 -5.93 7.98 -6.64
CA PRO A 22 -5.92 7.54 -8.04
C PRO A 22 -4.68 8.00 -8.82
N ALA A 23 -4.15 9.18 -8.48
CA ALA A 23 -2.94 9.72 -9.09
C ALA A 23 -1.71 8.85 -8.77
N SER A 24 -1.55 8.42 -7.51
CA SER A 24 -0.48 7.52 -7.08
C SER A 24 -0.56 6.17 -7.79
N VAL A 25 -1.77 5.62 -7.93
CA VAL A 25 -1.99 4.37 -8.69
C VAL A 25 -1.61 4.56 -10.15
N ALA A 26 -2.02 5.65 -10.80
CA ALA A 26 -1.70 5.91 -12.20
C ALA A 26 -0.20 5.97 -12.46
N VAL A 27 0.56 6.65 -11.58
CA VAL A 27 2.03 6.73 -11.65
C VAL A 27 2.66 5.34 -11.47
N SER A 28 2.21 4.58 -10.48
CA SER A 28 2.72 3.23 -10.20
C SER A 28 2.44 2.27 -11.36
N ILE A 29 1.22 2.27 -11.90
CA ILE A 29 0.85 1.45 -13.06
C ILE A 29 1.71 1.80 -14.27
N LYS A 30 1.93 3.09 -14.55
CA LYS A 30 2.78 3.53 -15.67
C LYS A 30 4.23 3.01 -15.53
N ARG A 31 4.77 3.01 -14.30
CA ARG A 31 6.10 2.44 -14.04
C ARG A 31 6.12 0.92 -14.24
N MET A 32 5.13 0.22 -13.70
CA MET A 32 5.01 -1.23 -13.84
C MET A 32 4.79 -1.67 -15.29
N GLN A 33 4.04 -0.90 -16.10
CA GLN A 33 3.90 -1.14 -17.53
C GLN A 33 5.25 -1.02 -18.26
N LYS A 34 6.04 0.02 -17.97
CA LYS A 34 7.38 0.18 -18.54
C LYS A 34 8.30 -1.00 -18.22
N CYS A 35 8.14 -1.60 -17.04
CA CYS A 35 8.88 -2.80 -16.65
C CYS A 35 8.28 -4.10 -17.20
N GLY A 36 7.15 -4.05 -17.89
CA GLY A 36 6.43 -5.20 -18.44
C GLY A 36 5.82 -6.11 -17.36
N ILE A 37 5.50 -5.56 -16.18
CA ILE A 37 4.92 -6.29 -15.04
C ILE A 37 3.40 -6.31 -15.12
N VAL A 38 2.79 -5.22 -15.58
CA VAL A 38 1.35 -5.09 -15.81
C VAL A 38 1.06 -4.64 -17.21
N ASP A 39 -0.14 -4.95 -17.69
CA ASP A 39 -0.67 -4.45 -18.96
C ASP A 39 -2.06 -3.85 -18.74
N LYS A 40 -2.52 -3.05 -19.71
CA LYS A 40 -3.85 -2.47 -19.74
C LYS A 40 -4.66 -3.07 -20.87
N MET A 41 -5.86 -3.49 -20.56
CA MET A 41 -6.82 -3.94 -21.54
C MET A 41 -8.07 -3.05 -21.50
N PRO A 42 -8.70 -2.77 -22.65
CA PRO A 42 -10.02 -2.15 -22.67
C PRO A 42 -11.00 -3.01 -21.85
N SER A 43 -11.89 -2.40 -21.09
CA SER A 43 -12.97 -3.14 -20.45
C SER A 43 -13.98 -3.57 -21.50
N GLU A 44 -14.42 -4.81 -21.47
CA GLU A 44 -15.49 -5.31 -22.36
C GLU A 44 -16.85 -4.67 -22.02
N GLU A 45 -17.05 -4.29 -20.76
CA GLU A 45 -18.31 -3.71 -20.26
C GLU A 45 -18.40 -2.20 -20.52
N ASP A 46 -17.29 -1.48 -20.47
CA ASP A 46 -17.24 -0.05 -20.77
C ASP A 46 -15.85 0.31 -21.31
N LEU A 47 -15.78 0.63 -22.60
CA LEU A 47 -14.56 1.02 -23.32
C LEU A 47 -13.87 2.28 -22.77
N ARG A 48 -14.55 3.03 -21.87
CA ARG A 48 -13.98 4.22 -21.23
C ARG A 48 -13.01 3.87 -20.10
N TYR A 49 -13.06 2.61 -19.62
CA TYR A 49 -12.22 2.18 -18.51
C TYR A 49 -11.23 1.11 -18.97
N ASN A 50 -9.97 1.34 -18.68
CA ASN A 50 -8.94 0.35 -18.84
C ASN A 50 -8.84 -0.52 -17.58
N ARG A 51 -8.85 -1.83 -17.77
CA ARG A 51 -8.52 -2.80 -16.72
C ARG A 51 -7.02 -3.05 -16.72
N VAL A 52 -6.44 -3.14 -15.53
CA VAL A 52 -5.04 -3.47 -15.31
C VAL A 52 -4.95 -4.94 -14.95
N MET A 53 -4.02 -5.65 -15.56
CA MET A 53 -3.76 -7.06 -15.31
C MET A 53 -2.26 -7.33 -15.20
N LEU A 54 -1.90 -8.42 -14.52
CA LEU A 54 -0.52 -8.89 -14.50
C LEU A 54 -0.17 -9.55 -15.84
N THR A 55 1.02 -9.26 -16.34
CA THR A 55 1.66 -10.05 -17.40
C THR A 55 2.19 -11.37 -16.84
N ASP A 56 2.66 -12.29 -17.68
CA ASP A 56 3.33 -13.50 -17.21
C ASP A 56 4.57 -13.19 -16.38
N LYS A 57 5.33 -12.17 -16.79
CA LYS A 57 6.45 -11.63 -16.02
C LYS A 57 6.01 -11.10 -14.66
N GLY A 58 4.87 -10.39 -14.61
CA GLY A 58 4.28 -9.88 -13.38
C GLY A 58 3.87 -11.02 -12.44
N ARG A 59 3.21 -12.04 -12.98
CA ARG A 59 2.82 -13.23 -12.20
C ARG A 59 4.02 -13.98 -11.63
N ASP A 60 5.07 -14.16 -12.43
CA ASP A 60 6.30 -14.80 -11.96
C ASP A 60 6.97 -13.98 -10.85
N LEU A 61 7.08 -12.66 -11.03
CA LEU A 61 7.60 -11.75 -10.03
C LEU A 61 6.80 -11.83 -8.71
N THR A 62 5.48 -11.77 -8.78
CA THR A 62 4.61 -11.86 -7.59
C THR A 62 4.83 -13.18 -6.84
N ARG A 63 4.93 -14.29 -7.57
CA ARG A 63 5.17 -15.61 -7.01
C ARG A 63 6.53 -15.69 -6.27
N ARG A 64 7.59 -15.18 -6.89
CA ARG A 64 8.94 -15.13 -6.26
C ARG A 64 8.95 -14.23 -5.03
N THR A 65 8.29 -13.07 -5.12
CA THR A 65 8.19 -12.14 -4.00
C THR A 65 7.42 -12.76 -2.84
N ARG A 66 6.32 -13.48 -3.11
CA ARG A 66 5.58 -14.20 -2.08
C ARG A 66 6.45 -15.23 -1.38
N ALA A 67 7.17 -16.08 -2.13
CA ALA A 67 8.07 -17.08 -1.55
C ALA A 67 9.17 -16.44 -0.68
N LEU A 68 9.61 -15.24 -1.04
CA LEU A 68 10.57 -14.50 -0.20
C LEU A 68 9.92 -14.02 1.10
N PHE A 69 8.70 -13.48 1.05
CA PHE A 69 7.99 -13.05 2.25
C PHE A 69 7.63 -14.22 3.16
N ASP A 70 7.18 -15.36 2.61
CA ASP A 70 6.91 -16.57 3.39
C ASP A 70 8.14 -16.99 4.19
N ARG A 71 9.32 -16.96 3.58
CA ARG A 71 10.59 -17.26 4.27
C ARG A 71 10.95 -16.23 5.33
N LEU A 72 10.74 -14.95 5.04
CA LEU A 72 10.96 -13.88 6.02
C LEU A 72 10.03 -14.04 7.22
N ASP A 73 8.76 -14.39 6.99
CA ASP A 73 7.81 -14.64 8.06
C ASP A 73 8.22 -15.83 8.92
N GLU A 74 8.66 -16.94 8.31
CA GLU A 74 9.20 -18.08 9.04
C GLU A 74 10.41 -17.70 9.93
N GLU A 75 11.33 -16.90 9.42
CA GLU A 75 12.50 -16.43 10.19
C GLU A 75 12.08 -15.41 11.27
N LEU A 76 11.19 -14.49 10.95
CA LEU A 76 10.73 -13.43 11.88
C LEU A 76 9.98 -14.02 13.09
N PHE A 77 9.17 -15.04 12.85
CA PHE A 77 8.36 -15.68 13.90
C PHE A 77 8.98 -16.96 14.42
N ALA A 78 10.24 -17.24 14.12
CA ALA A 78 10.93 -18.40 14.64
C ALA A 78 10.93 -18.38 16.18
N GLY A 79 10.43 -19.45 16.80
CA GLY A 79 10.34 -19.59 18.25
C GLY A 79 9.09 -18.96 18.89
N PHE A 80 8.26 -18.26 18.10
CA PHE A 80 6.96 -17.80 18.59
C PHE A 80 5.95 -18.96 18.59
N THR A 81 5.18 -19.05 19.65
CA THR A 81 3.99 -19.89 19.70
C THR A 81 2.82 -19.20 18.98
N LEU A 82 1.82 -19.96 18.56
CA LEU A 82 0.62 -19.39 17.94
C LEU A 82 -0.05 -18.34 18.87
N ASN A 83 -0.12 -18.62 20.16
CA ASN A 83 -0.71 -17.70 21.15
C ASN A 83 0.07 -16.38 21.25
N GLU A 84 1.38 -16.40 21.18
CA GLU A 84 2.21 -15.19 21.18
C GLU A 84 2.00 -14.36 19.91
N CYS A 85 1.88 -15.02 18.76
CA CYS A 85 1.52 -14.35 17.50
C CYS A 85 0.13 -13.70 17.59
N GLU A 86 -0.87 -14.37 18.14
CA GLU A 86 -2.22 -13.82 18.35
C GLU A 86 -2.23 -12.63 19.31
N GLN A 87 -1.46 -12.70 20.38
CA GLN A 87 -1.31 -11.59 21.33
C GLN A 87 -0.64 -10.38 20.68
N LEU A 88 0.45 -10.59 19.94
CA LEU A 88 1.12 -9.53 19.19
C LEU A 88 0.17 -8.86 18.20
N TYR A 89 -0.56 -9.66 17.42
CA TYR A 89 -1.58 -9.15 16.51
C TYR A 89 -2.62 -8.29 17.24
N GLY A 90 -3.13 -8.75 18.37
CA GLY A 90 -4.07 -8.00 19.20
C GLY A 90 -3.51 -6.66 19.70
N TYR A 91 -2.23 -6.61 20.08
CA TYR A 91 -1.57 -5.36 20.46
C TYR A 91 -1.43 -4.39 19.29
N LEU A 92 -1.03 -4.87 18.13
CA LEU A 92 -0.93 -4.06 16.91
C LEU A 92 -2.29 -3.50 16.48
N CYS A 93 -3.34 -4.32 16.50
CA CYS A 93 -4.71 -3.86 16.21
C CYS A 93 -5.17 -2.78 17.19
N ARG A 94 -4.87 -2.92 18.48
CA ARG A 94 -5.22 -1.92 19.50
C ARG A 94 -4.46 -0.60 19.28
N MET A 95 -3.19 -0.68 18.91
CA MET A 95 -2.40 0.51 18.56
C MET A 95 -2.99 1.25 17.36
N THR A 96 -3.32 0.53 16.28
CA THR A 96 -3.95 1.15 15.09
C THR A 96 -5.31 1.75 15.40
N GLN A 97 -6.13 1.09 16.23
CA GLN A 97 -7.41 1.63 16.67
C GLN A 97 -7.25 2.89 17.53
N ASN A 98 -6.22 2.98 18.37
CA ASN A 98 -5.96 4.19 19.14
C ASN A 98 -5.56 5.36 18.24
N LEU A 99 -4.76 5.12 17.23
CA LEU A 99 -4.40 6.13 16.23
C LEU A 99 -5.60 6.58 15.38
N ALA A 100 -6.49 5.66 15.03
CA ALA A 100 -7.70 5.98 14.26
C ALA A 100 -8.70 6.86 15.03
N LYS A 101 -8.63 6.91 16.37
CA LYS A 101 -9.49 7.78 17.19
C LYS A 101 -9.06 9.25 17.21
N GLU A 102 -7.86 9.56 16.75
CA GLU A 102 -7.29 10.92 16.72
C GLU A 102 -7.43 11.55 15.33
N ASP A 103 -8.63 11.64 14.76
CA ASP A 103 -8.95 12.37 13.50
C ASP A 103 -7.97 12.15 12.31
N LEU A 104 -7.29 11.01 12.28
CA LEU A 104 -6.48 10.60 11.13
C LEU A 104 -7.32 10.00 9.99
N GLU A 105 -8.65 9.97 10.16
CA GLU A 105 -9.58 9.57 9.10
C GLU A 105 -9.51 10.57 7.94
N GLY A 106 -8.86 10.17 6.86
CA GLY A 106 -8.77 10.92 5.61
C GLY A 106 -7.47 11.66 5.35
N ALA A 107 -6.53 11.70 6.29
CA ALA A 107 -5.20 12.22 6.01
C ALA A 107 -4.35 11.12 5.34
N ASP A 108 -4.03 11.30 4.07
CA ASP A 108 -3.01 10.45 3.46
C ASP A 108 -1.66 10.70 4.17
N MET A 109 -0.80 9.69 4.18
CA MET A 109 0.51 9.75 4.85
C MET A 109 1.35 10.97 4.39
N ILE A 110 1.17 11.42 3.16
CA ILE A 110 1.87 12.57 2.58
C ILE A 110 1.39 13.86 3.25
N THR A 111 0.10 13.99 3.47
CA THR A 111 -0.51 15.15 4.16
C THR A 111 -0.07 15.20 5.62
N LEU A 112 0.04 14.06 6.30
CA LEU A 112 0.56 13.98 7.67
C LEU A 112 2.04 14.38 7.72
N MET A 113 2.88 13.84 6.84
CA MET A 113 4.29 14.20 6.77
C MET A 113 4.51 15.67 6.42
N ALA A 114 3.68 16.26 5.55
CA ALA A 114 3.75 17.68 5.22
C ALA A 114 3.41 18.56 6.45
N LYS A 115 2.36 18.21 7.21
CA LYS A 115 2.03 18.92 8.45
C LYS A 115 3.11 18.83 9.51
N GLU A 116 3.71 17.67 9.72
CA GLU A 116 4.83 17.51 10.65
C GLU A 116 6.06 18.34 10.23
N GLN A 117 6.33 18.41 8.91
CA GLN A 117 7.42 19.23 8.39
C GLN A 117 7.18 20.72 8.62
N GLU A 118 5.97 21.21 8.36
CA GLU A 118 5.57 22.60 8.64
C GLU A 118 5.67 22.93 10.14
N GLU A 119 5.23 22.03 11.01
CA GLU A 119 5.34 22.23 12.46
C GLU A 119 6.79 22.25 12.95
N MET A 120 7.66 21.37 12.42
CA MET A 120 9.08 21.38 12.74
C MET A 120 9.78 22.66 12.27
N GLU A 121 9.43 23.14 11.07
CA GLU A 121 9.98 24.41 10.56
C GLU A 121 9.50 25.61 11.40
N ARG A 122 8.23 25.61 11.83
CA ARG A 122 7.70 26.65 12.71
C ARG A 122 8.45 26.67 14.05
N ARG A 123 8.63 25.52 14.70
CA ARG A 123 9.40 25.41 15.97
C ARG A 123 10.84 25.89 15.81
N ARG A 124 11.50 25.55 14.69
CA ARG A 124 12.86 26.02 14.41
C ARG A 124 12.94 27.54 14.25
N ARG A 125 11.92 28.19 13.66
CA ARG A 125 11.86 29.66 13.56
C ARG A 125 11.63 30.31 14.92
N GLU A 126 10.75 29.74 15.74
CA GLU A 126 10.51 30.21 17.09
C GLU A 126 11.76 30.10 17.98
N ASP A 127 12.51 29.00 17.87
CA ASP A 127 13.78 28.81 18.63
C ASP A 127 14.93 29.70 18.14
N GLN A 128 14.90 30.18 16.89
CA GLN A 128 15.91 31.07 16.33
C GLN A 128 15.58 32.57 16.51
N GLY A 129 14.46 32.88 17.17
CA GLY A 129 14.09 34.26 17.52
C GLY A 129 13.79 35.16 16.32
N LEU A 130 13.37 34.60 15.21
CA LEU A 130 12.94 35.29 13.98
C LEU A 130 11.41 35.35 13.88
#